data_0f942a196a8020976bce26aca623be4e
#
_entry.id   0f942a196a8020976bce26aca623be4e
#
_cell.length_a   1.000
_cell.length_b   1.000
_cell.length_c   1.000
_cell.angle_alpha   90.00
_cell.angle_beta   90.00
_cell.angle_gamma   90.00
#
_symmetry.space_group_name_H-M   'P 1'
#
loop_
_entity.id
_entity.type
_entity.pdbx_description
1 polymer ?
#
loop_
_entity_poly.entity_id
_entity_poly.type
_entity_poly.pdbx_seq_one_letter_code
_entity_poly.pdbx_strand_id
1 'polypeptide(L)'
;MRSNQTKKGIERAPHRALLFATGLTKDQLQRPFVGIASSFTDLIPGHVGMRELERAIENGVNAGGGTPFIFGVPGICDGIAMGHKGMKYSLPSRELIADVIESVAEAHALDGLVLLTNCDKITPGMLMAAARLNIPSIVVTAGPMHSGRFGQRRLSLVRDTFEAVGQYSANKISEKQLAEIEIEACPGPGSCQGVYTANTMACITEALGMSLPGCATALAGFAKKKRIAYASGERIVQLIKQQVTPRQIMTKQAFENAIRVDMALGGSTNAVLHVAAIAYEAGVPIPLTLFDSLSRDTPHIANLRPGGEHFMEDLEYAGGIPAVLKVLGQKMNDCITVAGMKTSQIANNAAVRDPEVIRDSTQPYHPEGGIAILQGSLAPKGAVVKQTAVQDSMKKFTGTARVFDSEELAMKAIMEKRIAPGDVVVIRYEGPKGGPGMREMLSPTSAIVGMGLQDSVALLTDGRFSGGTRGPCIGHIAPEAMAGGPISLVKDGDKISIDIPNRKLDILVDERELNRRAAEWQAPPLKIQEGYLARYAKLVTSADKGAVLG
;
A
#
# COMPACT_ATOMS: atom_id res chain seq x y z
N MET A 1 -17.94 -15.23 -24.06
CA MET A 1 -18.39 -14.18 -23.13
C MET A 1 -19.12 -14.87 -21.97
N ARG A 2 -18.72 -14.59 -20.74
CA ARG A 2 -19.38 -15.10 -19.50
C ARG A 2 -20.83 -14.60 -19.42
N SER A 3 -21.05 -13.35 -19.80
CA SER A 3 -22.36 -12.69 -19.83
C SER A 3 -23.41 -13.39 -20.72
N ASN A 4 -23.01 -14.33 -21.57
CA ASN A 4 -23.97 -15.14 -22.31
C ASN A 4 -24.90 -15.96 -21.41
N GLN A 5 -24.49 -16.26 -20.17
CA GLN A 5 -25.32 -16.93 -19.17
C GLN A 5 -26.58 -16.13 -18.77
N THR A 6 -26.56 -14.82 -18.95
CA THR A 6 -27.68 -13.93 -18.61
C THR A 6 -28.44 -13.42 -19.84
N LYS A 7 -27.91 -13.56 -21.04
CA LYS A 7 -28.48 -12.91 -22.25
C LYS A 7 -28.74 -13.81 -23.44
N LYS A 8 -28.17 -15.03 -23.52
CA LYS A 8 -28.39 -15.95 -24.64
C LYS A 8 -29.37 -17.07 -24.27
N GLY A 9 -30.19 -17.48 -25.26
CA GLY A 9 -31.20 -18.54 -25.10
C GLY A 9 -32.59 -17.96 -24.81
N ILE A 10 -33.62 -18.76 -25.15
CA ILE A 10 -35.02 -18.35 -24.95
C ILE A 10 -35.36 -18.29 -23.45
N GLU A 11 -34.80 -19.20 -22.68
CA GLU A 11 -34.95 -19.30 -21.23
C GLU A 11 -34.40 -18.07 -20.46
N ARG A 12 -33.60 -17.24 -21.14
CA ARG A 12 -33.04 -16.00 -20.58
C ARG A 12 -33.90 -14.76 -20.89
N ALA A 13 -35.09 -14.93 -21.48
CA ALA A 13 -36.02 -13.83 -21.72
C ALA A 13 -36.34 -13.01 -20.44
N PRO A 14 -36.60 -13.62 -19.26
CA PRO A 14 -36.80 -12.86 -18.02
C PRO A 14 -35.57 -12.02 -17.60
N HIS A 15 -34.36 -12.57 -17.77
CA HIS A 15 -33.12 -11.83 -17.46
C HIS A 15 -32.96 -10.62 -18.38
N ARG A 16 -33.22 -10.80 -19.70
CA ARG A 16 -33.16 -9.69 -20.65
C ARG A 16 -34.22 -8.64 -20.37
N ALA A 17 -35.40 -9.03 -19.91
CA ALA A 17 -36.45 -8.08 -19.50
C ALA A 17 -35.95 -7.16 -18.38
N LEU A 18 -35.25 -7.71 -17.38
CA LEU A 18 -34.64 -6.92 -16.30
C LEU A 18 -33.49 -6.04 -16.83
N LEU A 19 -32.68 -6.53 -17.74
CA LEU A 19 -31.60 -5.76 -18.37
C LEU A 19 -32.17 -4.60 -19.23
N PHE A 20 -33.28 -4.83 -19.95
CA PHE A 20 -33.99 -3.75 -20.66
C PHE A 20 -34.57 -2.72 -19.70
N ALA A 21 -35.04 -3.11 -18.51
CA ALA A 21 -35.53 -2.19 -17.49
C ALA A 21 -34.43 -1.26 -16.94
N THR A 22 -33.13 -1.61 -17.07
CA THR A 22 -32.01 -0.71 -16.76
C THR A 22 -31.70 0.28 -17.91
N GLY A 23 -32.45 0.25 -19.00
CA GLY A 23 -32.27 1.15 -20.16
C GLY A 23 -31.37 0.60 -21.26
N LEU A 24 -30.93 -0.66 -21.21
CA LEU A 24 -30.09 -1.24 -22.24
C LEU A 24 -30.85 -1.40 -23.57
N THR A 25 -30.16 -1.15 -24.67
CA THR A 25 -30.65 -1.44 -26.02
C THR A 25 -30.36 -2.89 -26.43
N LYS A 26 -31.04 -3.38 -27.49
CA LYS A 26 -30.77 -4.70 -28.08
C LYS A 26 -29.30 -4.84 -28.51
N ASP A 27 -28.70 -3.80 -29.05
CA ASP A 27 -27.31 -3.81 -29.51
C ASP A 27 -26.34 -3.90 -28.35
N GLN A 28 -26.59 -3.19 -27.25
CA GLN A 28 -25.77 -3.25 -26.03
C GLN A 28 -25.78 -4.64 -25.40
N LEU A 29 -26.90 -5.37 -25.47
CA LEU A 29 -26.96 -6.75 -25.02
C LEU A 29 -26.03 -7.70 -25.80
N GLN A 30 -25.66 -7.39 -27.04
CA GLN A 30 -24.77 -8.23 -27.85
C GLN A 30 -23.28 -8.01 -27.49
N ARG A 31 -22.96 -6.91 -26.81
CA ARG A 31 -21.59 -6.51 -26.47
C ARG A 31 -21.11 -7.22 -25.20
N PRO A 32 -19.80 -7.31 -24.94
CA PRO A 32 -19.28 -7.79 -23.66
C PRO A 32 -19.70 -6.84 -22.53
N PHE A 33 -20.05 -7.42 -21.38
CA PHE A 33 -20.41 -6.69 -20.16
C PHE A 33 -19.16 -6.37 -19.36
N VAL A 34 -18.87 -5.07 -19.19
CA VAL A 34 -17.69 -4.58 -18.48
C VAL A 34 -18.13 -3.93 -17.17
N GLY A 35 -17.73 -4.52 -16.04
CA GLY A 35 -17.90 -3.91 -14.73
C GLY A 35 -16.87 -2.80 -14.49
N ILE A 36 -17.31 -1.65 -14.02
CA ILE A 36 -16.46 -0.58 -13.51
C ILE A 36 -16.62 -0.59 -11.99
N ALA A 37 -15.71 -1.27 -11.29
CA ALA A 37 -15.68 -1.26 -9.84
C ALA A 37 -15.07 0.07 -9.38
N SER A 38 -15.89 0.95 -8.84
CA SER A 38 -15.47 2.28 -8.41
C SER A 38 -15.47 2.42 -6.91
N SER A 39 -14.38 2.93 -6.37
CA SER A 39 -14.27 3.31 -4.95
C SER A 39 -14.61 4.78 -4.69
N PHE A 40 -15.39 5.42 -5.56
CA PHE A 40 -15.86 6.78 -5.35
C PHE A 40 -16.51 6.94 -3.97
N THR A 41 -16.12 8.00 -3.29
CA THR A 41 -16.75 8.47 -2.04
C THR A 41 -16.38 9.93 -1.77
N ASP A 42 -17.25 10.67 -1.12
CA ASP A 42 -16.99 12.03 -0.66
C ASP A 42 -16.12 12.08 0.62
N LEU A 43 -15.91 10.92 1.26
CA LEU A 43 -15.18 10.80 2.52
C LEU A 43 -13.64 10.87 2.36
N ILE A 44 -13.11 10.73 1.13
CA ILE A 44 -11.68 10.53 0.89
C ILE A 44 -11.19 11.51 -0.19
N PRO A 45 -10.19 12.37 0.10
CA PRO A 45 -9.65 13.30 -0.90
C PRO A 45 -9.18 12.63 -2.19
N GLY A 46 -8.61 11.41 -2.08
CA GLY A 46 -8.17 10.63 -3.24
C GLY A 46 -9.30 10.13 -4.15
N HIS A 47 -10.57 10.24 -3.74
CA HIS A 47 -11.70 9.61 -4.40
C HIS A 47 -12.77 10.60 -4.88
N VAL A 48 -12.82 11.83 -4.34
CA VAL A 48 -13.86 12.82 -4.68
C VAL A 48 -13.92 13.17 -6.17
N GLY A 49 -12.79 13.09 -6.90
CA GLY A 49 -12.71 13.33 -8.34
C GLY A 49 -13.03 12.13 -9.24
N MET A 50 -13.36 10.95 -8.68
CA MET A 50 -13.52 9.72 -9.48
C MET A 50 -14.72 9.72 -10.42
N ARG A 51 -15.77 10.50 -10.14
CA ARG A 51 -16.95 10.61 -11.03
C ARG A 51 -16.58 11.00 -12.48
N GLU A 52 -15.59 11.88 -12.64
CA GLU A 52 -15.12 12.25 -13.96
C GLU A 52 -14.34 11.11 -14.65
N LEU A 53 -13.61 10.32 -13.86
CA LEU A 53 -12.89 9.16 -14.37
C LEU A 53 -13.85 8.01 -14.72
N GLU A 54 -14.90 7.79 -13.91
CA GLU A 54 -15.99 6.86 -14.25
C GLU A 54 -16.56 7.16 -15.63
N ARG A 55 -16.91 8.43 -15.89
CA ARG A 55 -17.43 8.88 -17.20
C ARG A 55 -16.42 8.68 -18.33
N ALA A 56 -15.14 8.95 -18.08
CA ALA A 56 -14.10 8.73 -19.08
C ALA A 56 -13.97 7.23 -19.41
N ILE A 57 -13.98 6.36 -18.40
CA ILE A 57 -13.94 4.90 -18.57
C ILE A 57 -15.17 4.40 -19.33
N GLU A 58 -16.39 4.83 -18.94
CA GLU A 58 -17.64 4.47 -19.63
C GLU A 58 -17.57 4.80 -21.13
N ASN A 59 -17.11 6.02 -21.44
CA ASN A 59 -16.96 6.46 -22.82
C ASN A 59 -15.96 5.59 -23.59
N GLY A 60 -14.84 5.24 -22.97
CA GLY A 60 -13.84 4.33 -23.54
C GLY A 60 -14.39 2.91 -23.75
N VAL A 61 -15.12 2.36 -22.80
CA VAL A 61 -15.77 1.03 -22.94
C VAL A 61 -16.77 1.02 -24.09
N ASN A 62 -17.61 2.07 -24.19
CA ASN A 62 -18.56 2.20 -25.29
C ASN A 62 -17.86 2.32 -26.64
N ALA A 63 -16.80 3.15 -26.76
CA ALA A 63 -16.00 3.31 -27.97
C ALA A 63 -15.30 2.00 -28.37
N GLY A 64 -14.83 1.20 -27.41
CA GLY A 64 -14.25 -0.12 -27.63
C GLY A 64 -15.28 -1.19 -28.05
N GLY A 65 -16.58 -0.90 -27.96
CA GLY A 65 -17.68 -1.80 -28.29
C GLY A 65 -18.09 -2.73 -27.15
N GLY A 66 -17.87 -2.31 -25.90
CA GLY A 66 -18.39 -2.95 -24.68
C GLY A 66 -19.67 -2.28 -24.16
N THR A 67 -20.26 -2.85 -23.14
CA THR A 67 -21.37 -2.26 -22.36
C THR A 67 -20.92 -2.07 -20.93
N PRO A 68 -20.76 -0.84 -20.43
CA PRO A 68 -20.25 -0.56 -19.10
C PRO A 68 -21.35 -0.65 -18.03
N PHE A 69 -20.98 -1.11 -16.83
CA PHE A 69 -21.82 -1.12 -15.64
C PHE A 69 -20.97 -0.64 -14.44
N ILE A 70 -21.34 0.49 -13.83
CA ILE A 70 -20.67 1.00 -12.65
C ILE A 70 -21.29 0.37 -11.40
N PHE A 71 -20.43 -0.07 -10.48
CA PHE A 71 -20.84 -0.46 -9.13
C PHE A 71 -19.82 0.04 -8.11
N GLY A 72 -20.32 0.33 -6.88
CA GLY A 72 -19.52 0.87 -5.80
C GLY A 72 -18.81 -0.20 -4.98
N VAL A 73 -17.61 0.12 -4.51
CA VAL A 73 -16.91 -0.63 -3.47
C VAL A 73 -16.55 0.29 -2.30
N PRO A 74 -16.43 -0.23 -1.06
CA PRO A 74 -16.11 0.61 0.10
C PRO A 74 -14.71 1.20 -0.02
N GLY A 75 -14.51 2.37 0.59
CA GLY A 75 -13.21 3.02 0.72
C GLY A 75 -13.01 3.57 2.13
N ILE A 76 -11.79 3.46 2.65
CA ILE A 76 -11.36 4.04 3.92
C ILE A 76 -10.10 4.87 3.68
N CYS A 77 -10.06 6.08 4.23
CA CYS A 77 -8.87 6.93 4.23
C CYS A 77 -8.03 6.63 5.48
N ASP A 78 -6.84 6.08 5.28
CA ASP A 78 -5.91 5.80 6.38
C ASP A 78 -5.53 7.08 7.15
N GLY A 79 -5.31 8.18 6.43
CA GLY A 79 -4.97 9.46 7.05
C GLY A 79 -6.04 9.99 8.01
N ILE A 80 -7.33 9.89 7.62
CA ILE A 80 -8.45 10.30 8.49
C ILE A 80 -8.68 9.29 9.62
N ALA A 81 -8.44 8.00 9.36
CA ALA A 81 -8.62 6.93 10.35
C ALA A 81 -7.47 6.83 11.37
N MET A 82 -6.33 7.49 11.13
CA MET A 82 -5.13 7.37 11.95
C MET A 82 -5.33 7.96 13.35
N GLY A 83 -4.74 7.29 14.35
CA GLY A 83 -4.79 7.74 15.75
C GLY A 83 -6.10 7.45 16.49
N HIS A 84 -7.08 6.80 15.86
CA HIS A 84 -8.32 6.39 16.53
C HIS A 84 -8.79 4.99 16.10
N LYS A 85 -9.90 4.51 16.67
CA LYS A 85 -10.46 3.17 16.44
C LYS A 85 -10.68 2.84 14.95
N GLY A 86 -10.95 3.85 14.11
CA GLY A 86 -11.15 3.68 12.67
C GLY A 86 -9.99 3.00 11.97
N MET A 87 -8.76 3.20 12.43
CA MET A 87 -7.57 2.62 11.80
C MET A 87 -7.55 1.08 11.83
N LYS A 88 -8.24 0.46 12.78
CA LYS A 88 -8.41 -1.00 12.85
C LYS A 88 -9.23 -1.57 11.69
N TYR A 89 -10.07 -0.75 11.03
CA TYR A 89 -10.88 -1.15 9.87
C TYR A 89 -10.13 -1.00 8.54
N SER A 90 -9.03 -0.25 8.50
CA SER A 90 -8.31 0.05 7.26
C SER A 90 -7.82 -1.22 6.56
N LEU A 91 -6.92 -2.01 7.16
CA LEU A 91 -6.42 -3.23 6.52
C LEU A 91 -7.52 -4.28 6.27
N PRO A 92 -8.43 -4.55 7.19
CA PRO A 92 -9.53 -5.49 6.94
C PRO A 92 -10.43 -5.12 5.77
N SER A 93 -10.59 -3.82 5.46
CA SER A 93 -11.36 -3.38 4.29
C SER A 93 -10.79 -3.88 2.96
N ARG A 94 -9.49 -4.21 2.88
CA ARG A 94 -8.85 -4.79 1.71
C ARG A 94 -9.52 -6.12 1.31
N GLU A 95 -9.78 -6.99 2.29
CA GLU A 95 -10.44 -8.27 2.09
C GLU A 95 -11.91 -8.06 1.66
N LEU A 96 -12.61 -7.16 2.38
CA LEU A 96 -14.00 -6.84 2.06
C LEU A 96 -14.16 -6.30 0.63
N ILE A 97 -13.21 -5.48 0.15
CA ILE A 97 -13.22 -4.97 -1.22
C ILE A 97 -13.07 -6.13 -2.23
N ALA A 98 -12.16 -7.06 -1.97
CA ALA A 98 -11.98 -8.23 -2.82
C ALA A 98 -13.26 -9.07 -2.90
N ASP A 99 -13.89 -9.34 -1.76
CA ASP A 99 -15.12 -10.12 -1.65
C ASP A 99 -16.32 -9.43 -2.34
N VAL A 100 -16.45 -8.11 -2.21
CA VAL A 100 -17.51 -7.33 -2.88
C VAL A 100 -17.38 -7.41 -4.39
N ILE A 101 -16.16 -7.21 -4.92
CA ILE A 101 -15.93 -7.26 -6.38
C ILE A 101 -16.18 -8.67 -6.92
N GLU A 102 -15.69 -9.69 -6.22
CA GLU A 102 -15.94 -11.08 -6.58
C GLU A 102 -17.44 -11.39 -6.63
N SER A 103 -18.17 -11.05 -5.56
CA SER A 103 -19.60 -11.31 -5.44
C SER A 103 -20.41 -10.66 -6.56
N VAL A 104 -20.12 -9.38 -6.88
CA VAL A 104 -20.81 -8.66 -7.95
C VAL A 104 -20.46 -9.21 -9.32
N ALA A 105 -19.17 -9.46 -9.59
CA ALA A 105 -18.71 -9.92 -10.90
C ALA A 105 -19.23 -11.32 -11.23
N GLU A 106 -19.27 -12.23 -10.25
CA GLU A 106 -19.79 -13.59 -10.41
C GLU A 106 -21.32 -13.58 -10.56
N ALA A 107 -22.06 -12.89 -9.67
CA ALA A 107 -23.51 -12.84 -9.72
C ALA A 107 -24.08 -12.28 -11.04
N HIS A 108 -23.38 -11.29 -11.62
CA HIS A 108 -23.79 -10.66 -12.88
C HIS A 108 -23.08 -11.20 -14.12
N ALA A 109 -22.21 -12.20 -13.96
CA ALA A 109 -21.46 -12.85 -15.03
C ALA A 109 -20.71 -11.86 -15.93
N LEU A 110 -20.02 -10.88 -15.33
CA LEU A 110 -19.27 -9.86 -16.06
C LEU A 110 -18.14 -10.47 -16.89
N ASP A 111 -17.90 -9.93 -18.09
CA ASP A 111 -16.88 -10.42 -19.01
C ASP A 111 -15.49 -9.84 -18.72
N GLY A 112 -15.42 -8.68 -18.06
CA GLY A 112 -14.17 -8.04 -17.64
C GLY A 112 -14.42 -6.86 -16.69
N LEU A 113 -13.33 -6.36 -16.10
CA LEU A 113 -13.36 -5.32 -15.08
C LEU A 113 -12.42 -4.16 -15.37
N VAL A 114 -12.89 -2.94 -15.16
CA VAL A 114 -12.05 -1.78 -14.92
C VAL A 114 -12.13 -1.45 -13.43
N LEU A 115 -10.98 -1.46 -12.76
CA LEU A 115 -10.85 -1.27 -11.33
C LEU A 115 -10.39 0.17 -11.07
N LEU A 116 -11.35 1.06 -10.81
CA LEU A 116 -11.10 2.47 -10.53
C LEU A 116 -10.84 2.65 -9.03
N THR A 117 -9.59 2.88 -8.70
CA THR A 117 -9.06 2.83 -7.35
C THR A 117 -8.20 4.02 -6.98
N ASN A 118 -7.98 4.19 -5.69
CA ASN A 118 -6.90 4.99 -5.09
C ASN A 118 -6.73 4.55 -3.63
N CYS A 119 -5.87 5.23 -2.87
CA CYS A 119 -5.61 4.96 -1.44
C CYS A 119 -5.00 3.58 -1.11
N ASP A 120 -4.66 3.43 0.18
CA ASP A 120 -3.69 2.46 0.68
C ASP A 120 -4.14 0.99 0.56
N LYS A 121 -5.39 0.71 0.91
CA LYS A 121 -5.92 -0.68 1.02
C LYS A 121 -6.86 -1.03 -0.12
N ILE A 122 -7.36 -0.01 -0.83
CA ILE A 122 -8.33 -0.20 -1.90
C ILE A 122 -7.64 -0.76 -3.14
N THR A 123 -6.52 -0.16 -3.55
CA THR A 123 -5.74 -0.66 -4.70
C THR A 123 -5.32 -2.12 -4.54
N PRO A 124 -4.71 -2.56 -3.41
CA PRO A 124 -4.39 -3.97 -3.24
C PRO A 124 -5.64 -4.86 -3.15
N GLY A 125 -6.73 -4.42 -2.51
CA GLY A 125 -7.99 -5.20 -2.49
C GLY A 125 -8.57 -5.44 -3.88
N MET A 126 -8.53 -4.43 -4.76
CA MET A 126 -8.95 -4.58 -6.15
C MET A 126 -8.02 -5.50 -6.96
N LEU A 127 -6.70 -5.44 -6.74
CA LEU A 127 -5.76 -6.37 -7.37
C LEU A 127 -5.94 -7.81 -6.89
N MET A 128 -6.25 -8.01 -5.60
CA MET A 128 -6.63 -9.32 -5.05
C MET A 128 -7.88 -9.87 -5.75
N ALA A 129 -8.93 -9.05 -5.90
CA ALA A 129 -10.13 -9.45 -6.64
C ALA A 129 -9.83 -9.84 -8.09
N ALA A 130 -9.01 -9.03 -8.80
CA ALA A 130 -8.60 -9.35 -10.17
C ALA A 130 -7.87 -10.67 -10.26
N ALA A 131 -6.92 -10.93 -9.35
CA ALA A 131 -6.15 -12.18 -9.29
C ALA A 131 -7.06 -13.39 -8.98
N ARG A 132 -7.98 -13.25 -8.03
CA ARG A 132 -8.92 -14.29 -7.59
C ARG A 132 -9.89 -14.67 -8.71
N LEU A 133 -10.59 -13.70 -9.28
CA LEU A 133 -11.56 -13.88 -10.37
C LEU A 133 -10.91 -14.35 -11.66
N ASN A 134 -9.72 -13.89 -11.95
CA ASN A 134 -8.96 -14.20 -13.16
C ASN A 134 -9.75 -13.97 -14.48
N ILE A 135 -10.61 -12.96 -14.51
CA ILE A 135 -11.25 -12.44 -15.72
C ILE A 135 -10.48 -11.21 -16.23
N PRO A 136 -10.51 -10.89 -17.52
CA PRO A 136 -9.82 -9.72 -18.05
C PRO A 136 -10.06 -8.49 -17.19
N SER A 137 -8.99 -7.85 -16.71
CA SER A 137 -9.07 -6.73 -15.78
C SER A 137 -7.97 -5.72 -16.05
N ILE A 138 -8.28 -4.44 -15.84
CA ILE A 138 -7.33 -3.32 -15.92
C ILE A 138 -7.56 -2.36 -14.76
N VAL A 139 -6.49 -1.82 -14.19
CA VAL A 139 -6.55 -0.89 -13.06
C VAL A 139 -6.36 0.55 -13.53
N VAL A 140 -7.17 1.46 -13.00
CA VAL A 140 -7.04 2.90 -13.15
C VAL A 140 -6.94 3.52 -11.76
N THR A 141 -5.77 4.07 -11.41
CA THR A 141 -5.61 4.84 -10.18
C THR A 141 -6.07 6.28 -10.39
N ALA A 142 -6.71 6.89 -9.41
CA ALA A 142 -7.17 8.29 -9.55
C ALA A 142 -6.02 9.31 -9.51
N GLY A 143 -4.85 8.90 -9.07
CA GLY A 143 -3.61 9.67 -9.14
C GLY A 143 -3.24 10.39 -7.85
N PRO A 144 -1.97 10.83 -7.75
CA PRO A 144 -1.48 11.61 -6.63
C PRO A 144 -2.03 13.04 -6.64
N MET A 145 -2.15 13.63 -5.45
CA MET A 145 -2.49 15.02 -5.22
C MET A 145 -1.29 15.91 -5.55
N HIS A 146 -1.57 17.13 -6.00
CA HIS A 146 -0.58 18.20 -6.08
C HIS A 146 0.02 18.53 -4.72
N SER A 147 1.27 19.03 -4.71
CA SER A 147 1.83 19.63 -3.50
C SER A 147 1.01 20.86 -3.08
N GLY A 148 0.79 20.99 -1.78
CA GLY A 148 0.31 22.22 -1.18
C GLY A 148 1.37 23.33 -1.22
N ARG A 149 0.98 24.56 -0.84
CA ARG A 149 1.91 25.69 -0.79
C ARG A 149 1.67 26.59 0.42
N PHE A 150 2.77 27.01 1.03
CA PHE A 150 2.78 28.06 2.05
C PHE A 150 3.90 29.04 1.70
N GLY A 151 3.54 30.17 1.12
CA GLY A 151 4.50 31.08 0.49
C GLY A 151 5.27 30.40 -0.64
N GLN A 152 6.59 30.38 -0.56
CA GLN A 152 7.46 29.69 -1.51
C GLN A 152 7.64 28.20 -1.22
N ARG A 153 7.27 27.74 -0.03
CA ARG A 153 7.47 26.35 0.42
C ARG A 153 6.37 25.46 -0.13
N ARG A 154 6.74 24.31 -0.70
CA ARG A 154 5.83 23.23 -1.06
C ARG A 154 5.50 22.41 0.19
N LEU A 155 4.23 22.04 0.33
CA LEU A 155 3.71 21.28 1.46
C LEU A 155 3.25 19.87 1.06
N SER A 156 3.37 18.96 2.01
CA SER A 156 2.72 17.64 1.98
C SER A 156 2.01 17.36 3.30
N LEU A 157 0.92 16.62 3.27
CA LEU A 157 0.13 16.30 4.45
C LEU A 157 1.02 15.75 5.59
N VAL A 158 1.67 14.61 5.37
CA VAL A 158 2.29 13.86 6.48
C VAL A 158 3.49 14.58 7.07
N ARG A 159 4.37 15.13 6.24
CA ARG A 159 5.58 15.78 6.74
C ARG A 159 5.29 17.18 7.31
N ASP A 160 4.55 17.98 6.56
CA ASP A 160 4.47 19.41 6.88
C ASP A 160 3.38 19.71 7.91
N THR A 161 2.18 19.07 7.87
CA THR A 161 1.14 19.35 8.87
C THR A 161 1.46 18.73 10.23
N PHE A 162 2.02 17.50 10.28
CA PHE A 162 2.43 16.92 11.56
C PHE A 162 3.59 17.70 12.21
N GLU A 163 4.56 18.17 11.39
CA GLU A 163 5.62 19.07 11.88
C GLU A 163 5.04 20.41 12.37
N ALA A 164 4.04 20.98 11.69
CA ALA A 164 3.39 22.23 12.10
C ALA A 164 2.68 22.10 13.44
N VAL A 165 2.01 20.97 13.71
CA VAL A 165 1.42 20.69 15.04
C VAL A 165 2.50 20.69 16.12
N GLY A 166 3.64 20.05 15.86
CA GLY A 166 4.79 20.06 16.77
C GLY A 166 5.37 21.47 16.99
N GLN A 167 5.49 22.27 15.92
CA GLN A 167 5.97 23.65 15.99
C GLN A 167 5.01 24.54 16.76
N TYR A 168 3.70 24.37 16.58
CA TYR A 168 2.69 25.08 17.36
C TYR A 168 2.77 24.72 18.86
N SER A 169 2.86 23.44 19.19
CA SER A 169 3.02 22.97 20.57
C SER A 169 4.30 23.49 21.24
N ALA A 170 5.34 23.78 20.45
CA ALA A 170 6.59 24.39 20.89
C ALA A 170 6.58 25.93 20.83
N ASN A 171 5.44 26.57 20.58
CA ASN A 171 5.26 28.01 20.40
C ASN A 171 6.17 28.66 19.32
N LYS A 172 6.52 27.88 18.26
CA LYS A 172 7.35 28.35 17.14
C LYS A 172 6.52 28.95 16.01
N ILE A 173 5.25 28.62 15.91
CA ILE A 173 4.29 29.19 14.98
C ILE A 173 3.00 29.56 15.72
N SER A 174 2.27 30.56 15.19
CA SER A 174 0.96 30.96 15.72
C SER A 174 -0.15 30.02 15.28
N GLU A 175 -1.29 30.06 15.98
CA GLU A 175 -2.52 29.34 15.59
C GLU A 175 -2.98 29.72 14.17
N LYS A 176 -2.85 31.01 13.80
CA LYS A 176 -3.17 31.50 12.46
C LYS A 176 -2.31 30.84 11.39
N GLN A 177 -0.99 30.72 11.62
CA GLN A 177 -0.09 30.05 10.68
C GLN A 177 -0.37 28.55 10.59
N LEU A 178 -0.72 27.89 11.71
CA LEU A 178 -1.14 26.50 11.70
C LEU A 178 -2.40 26.30 10.84
N ALA A 179 -3.42 27.15 11.03
CA ALA A 179 -4.66 27.11 10.26
C ALA A 179 -4.44 27.35 8.76
N GLU A 180 -3.53 28.25 8.39
CA GLU A 180 -3.15 28.48 6.99
C GLU A 180 -2.47 27.23 6.39
N ILE A 181 -1.53 26.60 7.11
CA ILE A 181 -0.88 25.36 6.67
C ILE A 181 -1.90 24.22 6.54
N GLU A 182 -2.85 24.11 7.46
CA GLU A 182 -3.91 23.08 7.44
C GLU A 182 -4.75 23.16 6.16
N ILE A 183 -5.16 24.36 5.75
CA ILE A 183 -5.98 24.58 4.54
C ILE A 183 -5.16 24.31 3.28
N GLU A 184 -3.91 24.77 3.23
CA GLU A 184 -3.09 24.78 2.02
C GLU A 184 -2.31 23.47 1.78
N ALA A 185 -2.17 22.60 2.79
CA ALA A 185 -1.39 21.37 2.67
C ALA A 185 -1.97 20.35 1.69
N CYS A 186 -3.30 20.35 1.54
CA CYS A 186 -4.04 19.43 0.66
C CYS A 186 -4.92 20.21 -0.34
N PRO A 187 -4.37 20.72 -1.46
CA PRO A 187 -5.03 21.72 -2.29
C PRO A 187 -6.12 21.16 -3.22
N GLY A 188 -6.35 19.86 -3.25
CA GLY A 188 -7.36 19.27 -4.16
C GLY A 188 -7.47 17.76 -4.08
N PRO A 189 -8.13 17.14 -5.07
CA PRO A 189 -8.29 15.69 -5.10
C PRO A 189 -6.96 14.98 -5.34
N GLY A 190 -6.88 13.73 -4.92
CA GLY A 190 -5.72 12.85 -5.13
C GLY A 190 -5.29 12.12 -3.87
N SER A 191 -4.45 11.10 -4.04
CA SER A 191 -3.74 10.44 -2.95
C SER A 191 -2.61 11.34 -2.42
N CYS A 192 -1.87 10.87 -1.40
CA CYS A 192 -0.77 11.63 -0.81
C CYS A 192 0.22 12.18 -1.86
N GLN A 193 0.89 13.30 -1.55
CA GLN A 193 1.83 13.96 -2.45
C GLN A 193 3.22 13.27 -2.54
N GLY A 194 3.48 12.27 -1.68
CA GLY A 194 4.74 11.51 -1.65
C GLY A 194 4.53 10.02 -1.93
N VAL A 195 5.61 9.24 -1.89
CA VAL A 195 5.59 7.78 -2.07
C VAL A 195 5.22 7.07 -0.75
N TYR A 196 4.03 7.41 -0.22
CA TYR A 196 3.35 6.67 0.83
C TYR A 196 2.65 5.45 0.23
N THR A 197 1.91 4.70 1.04
CA THR A 197 1.36 3.41 0.60
C THR A 197 0.45 3.52 -0.63
N ALA A 198 -0.41 4.53 -0.73
CA ALA A 198 -1.30 4.72 -1.87
C ALA A 198 -0.52 4.82 -3.20
N ASN A 199 0.47 5.71 -3.25
CA ASN A 199 1.28 5.92 -4.45
C ASN A 199 2.27 4.78 -4.69
N THR A 200 2.81 4.16 -3.64
CA THR A 200 3.62 2.93 -3.75
C THR A 200 2.81 1.84 -4.44
N MET A 201 1.57 1.59 -4.01
CA MET A 201 0.72 0.58 -4.62
C MET A 201 0.31 0.95 -6.06
N ALA A 202 0.14 2.24 -6.38
CA ALA A 202 -0.07 2.69 -7.75
C ALA A 202 1.14 2.37 -8.64
N CYS A 203 2.36 2.69 -8.18
CA CYS A 203 3.61 2.41 -8.88
C CYS A 203 3.85 0.90 -9.07
N ILE A 204 3.60 0.11 -8.03
CA ILE A 204 3.63 -1.37 -8.06
C ILE A 204 2.62 -1.90 -9.08
N THR A 205 1.40 -1.37 -9.13
CA THR A 205 0.37 -1.79 -10.09
C THR A 205 0.81 -1.60 -11.53
N GLU A 206 1.45 -0.47 -11.81
CA GLU A 206 1.98 -0.18 -13.15
C GLU A 206 3.17 -1.09 -13.50
N ALA A 207 4.11 -1.28 -12.56
CA ALA A 207 5.26 -2.15 -12.75
C ALA A 207 4.88 -3.64 -12.88
N LEU A 208 3.81 -4.06 -12.18
CA LEU A 208 3.20 -5.39 -12.30
C LEU A 208 2.54 -5.61 -13.67
N GLY A 209 2.31 -4.54 -14.42
CA GLY A 209 1.69 -4.59 -15.74
C GLY A 209 0.16 -4.54 -15.73
N MET A 210 -0.48 -4.17 -14.62
CA MET A 210 -1.94 -4.17 -14.47
C MET A 210 -2.61 -2.81 -14.77
N SER A 211 -1.84 -1.76 -15.08
CA SER A 211 -2.35 -0.47 -15.55
C SER A 211 -1.61 0.01 -16.80
N LEU A 212 -2.17 0.99 -17.50
CA LEU A 212 -1.50 1.62 -18.66
C LEU A 212 -0.28 2.43 -18.19
N PRO A 213 0.78 2.54 -19.03
CA PRO A 213 1.97 3.32 -18.71
C PRO A 213 1.65 4.77 -18.36
N GLY A 214 2.26 5.27 -17.29
CA GLY A 214 2.04 6.60 -16.73
C GLY A 214 0.76 6.75 -15.91
N CYS A 215 0.02 5.67 -15.68
CA CYS A 215 -1.19 5.71 -14.84
C CYS A 215 -0.87 6.02 -13.38
N ALA A 216 0.21 5.45 -12.83
CA ALA A 216 0.54 5.59 -11.42
C ALA A 216 0.83 7.05 -11.02
N THR A 217 1.58 7.77 -11.85
CA THR A 217 2.11 9.10 -11.52
C THR A 217 1.31 10.26 -12.09
N ALA A 218 0.45 10.02 -13.10
CA ALA A 218 -0.41 11.08 -13.65
C ALA A 218 -1.29 11.68 -12.54
N LEU A 219 -1.17 13.00 -12.36
CA LEU A 219 -1.80 13.72 -11.25
C LEU A 219 -3.32 13.71 -11.34
N ALA A 220 -3.95 13.64 -10.17
CA ALA A 220 -5.41 13.74 -10.06
C ALA A 220 -5.92 15.08 -10.62
N GLY A 221 -7.08 15.05 -11.27
CA GLY A 221 -7.69 16.24 -11.89
C GLY A 221 -7.10 16.66 -13.24
N PHE A 222 -5.96 16.09 -13.67
CA PHE A 222 -5.32 16.48 -14.92
C PHE A 222 -5.89 15.76 -16.14
N ALA A 223 -5.86 16.43 -17.28
CA ALA A 223 -6.33 15.89 -18.55
C ALA A 223 -5.62 14.59 -18.95
N LYS A 224 -4.33 14.43 -18.61
CA LYS A 224 -3.59 13.17 -18.81
C LYS A 224 -4.27 11.99 -18.10
N LYS A 225 -4.69 12.18 -16.86
CA LYS A 225 -5.40 11.14 -16.08
C LYS A 225 -6.71 10.74 -16.75
N LYS A 226 -7.50 11.71 -17.24
CA LYS A 226 -8.76 11.44 -17.95
C LYS A 226 -8.52 10.68 -19.27
N ARG A 227 -7.45 11.02 -20.03
CA ARG A 227 -7.08 10.29 -21.26
C ARG A 227 -6.69 8.84 -20.95
N ILE A 228 -5.94 8.58 -19.87
CA ILE A 228 -5.57 7.23 -19.45
C ILE A 228 -6.82 6.44 -19.03
N ALA A 229 -7.74 7.06 -18.30
CA ALA A 229 -9.01 6.44 -17.90
C ALA A 229 -9.84 6.02 -19.13
N TYR A 230 -9.99 6.92 -20.10
CA TYR A 230 -10.67 6.63 -21.36
C TYR A 230 -9.99 5.47 -22.12
N ALA A 231 -8.67 5.55 -22.31
CA ALA A 231 -7.90 4.52 -23.01
C ALA A 231 -7.97 3.15 -22.29
N SER A 232 -8.06 3.14 -20.96
CA SER A 232 -8.27 1.92 -20.18
C SER A 232 -9.65 1.30 -20.45
N GLY A 233 -10.68 2.14 -20.63
CA GLY A 233 -12.01 1.70 -21.04
C GLY A 233 -12.04 1.05 -22.44
N GLU A 234 -11.31 1.59 -23.42
CA GLU A 234 -11.15 0.95 -24.73
C GLU A 234 -10.35 -0.35 -24.62
N ARG A 235 -9.26 -0.31 -23.81
CA ARG A 235 -8.32 -1.43 -23.70
C ARG A 235 -8.94 -2.67 -23.05
N ILE A 236 -9.82 -2.53 -22.04
CA ILE A 236 -10.45 -3.69 -21.41
C ILE A 236 -11.26 -4.52 -22.41
N VAL A 237 -11.94 -3.88 -23.37
CA VAL A 237 -12.71 -4.58 -24.40
C VAL A 237 -11.79 -5.41 -25.31
N GLN A 238 -10.58 -4.91 -25.59
CA GLN A 238 -9.57 -5.67 -26.34
C GLN A 238 -9.04 -6.84 -25.51
N LEU A 239 -8.77 -6.65 -24.22
CA LEU A 239 -8.32 -7.71 -23.31
C LEU A 239 -9.35 -8.86 -23.24
N ILE A 240 -10.65 -8.53 -23.21
CA ILE A 240 -11.73 -9.51 -23.26
C ILE A 240 -11.69 -10.31 -24.57
N LYS A 241 -11.55 -9.62 -25.71
CA LYS A 241 -11.45 -10.27 -27.03
C LYS A 241 -10.21 -11.17 -27.15
N GLN A 242 -9.09 -10.73 -26.58
CA GLN A 242 -7.81 -11.45 -26.57
C GLN A 242 -7.71 -12.52 -25.47
N GLN A 243 -8.67 -12.57 -24.56
CA GLN A 243 -8.68 -13.45 -23.37
C GLN A 243 -7.41 -13.31 -22.49
N VAL A 244 -6.89 -12.08 -22.37
CA VAL A 244 -5.76 -11.80 -21.50
C VAL A 244 -6.27 -11.59 -20.07
N THR A 245 -5.86 -12.47 -19.17
CA THR A 245 -6.33 -12.50 -17.78
C THR A 245 -5.25 -12.07 -16.79
N PRO A 246 -5.61 -11.63 -15.56
CA PRO A 246 -4.66 -11.18 -14.56
C PRO A 246 -3.56 -12.20 -14.23
N ARG A 247 -3.86 -13.50 -14.09
CA ARG A 247 -2.84 -14.51 -13.74
C ARG A 247 -1.82 -14.77 -14.86
N GLN A 248 -2.14 -14.40 -16.11
CA GLN A 248 -1.15 -14.42 -17.20
C GLN A 248 -0.16 -13.25 -17.08
N ILE A 249 -0.56 -12.15 -16.45
CA ILE A 249 0.27 -10.95 -16.23
C ILE A 249 0.99 -11.03 -14.87
N MET A 250 0.27 -11.38 -13.81
CA MET A 250 0.76 -11.48 -12.43
C MET A 250 1.63 -12.73 -12.22
N THR A 251 2.67 -12.87 -13.04
CA THR A 251 3.66 -13.95 -12.91
C THR A 251 4.67 -13.65 -11.82
N LYS A 252 5.47 -14.62 -11.39
CA LYS A 252 6.57 -14.41 -10.44
C LYS A 252 7.50 -13.30 -10.92
N GLN A 253 7.87 -13.29 -12.20
CA GLN A 253 8.73 -12.26 -12.80
C GLN A 253 8.08 -10.87 -12.75
N ALA A 254 6.78 -10.76 -12.96
CA ALA A 254 6.08 -9.49 -12.85
C ALA A 254 6.03 -8.98 -11.40
N PHE A 255 5.86 -9.87 -10.42
CA PHE A 255 6.01 -9.50 -9.00
C PHE A 255 7.44 -9.08 -8.64
N GLU A 256 8.46 -9.72 -9.17
CA GLU A 256 9.84 -9.30 -9.00
C GLU A 256 10.07 -7.88 -9.55
N ASN A 257 9.52 -7.56 -10.73
CA ASN A 257 9.53 -6.21 -11.28
C ASN A 257 8.86 -5.19 -10.35
N ALA A 258 7.68 -5.52 -9.85
CA ALA A 258 6.91 -4.68 -8.94
C ALA A 258 7.68 -4.41 -7.63
N ILE A 259 8.30 -5.43 -7.05
CA ILE A 259 9.14 -5.30 -5.84
C ILE A 259 10.37 -4.44 -6.12
N ARG A 260 11.06 -4.63 -7.27
CA ARG A 260 12.22 -3.80 -7.65
C ARG A 260 11.85 -2.32 -7.77
N VAL A 261 10.68 -2.00 -8.34
CA VAL A 261 10.20 -0.61 -8.41
C VAL A 261 9.92 -0.05 -7.03
N ASP A 262 9.32 -0.82 -6.12
CA ASP A 262 9.13 -0.41 -4.71
C ASP A 262 10.49 -0.10 -4.05
N MET A 263 11.48 -0.97 -4.20
CA MET A 263 12.83 -0.80 -3.66
C MET A 263 13.53 0.43 -4.25
N ALA A 264 13.41 0.63 -5.55
CA ALA A 264 14.06 1.73 -6.29
C ALA A 264 13.48 3.12 -5.94
N LEU A 265 12.21 3.19 -5.54
CA LEU A 265 11.52 4.41 -5.13
C LEU A 265 11.61 4.68 -3.61
N GLY A 266 12.14 3.75 -2.82
CA GLY A 266 12.07 3.83 -1.37
C GLY A 266 10.63 3.86 -0.87
N GLY A 267 9.79 2.96 -1.37
CA GLY A 267 8.37 2.94 -1.11
C GLY A 267 7.96 2.57 0.32
N SER A 268 6.72 2.18 0.48
CA SER A 268 6.12 1.90 1.79
C SER A 268 6.37 0.46 2.25
N THR A 269 6.70 0.26 3.52
CA THR A 269 6.78 -1.06 4.14
C THR A 269 5.46 -1.85 4.04
N ASN A 270 4.31 -1.16 3.95
CA ASN A 270 3.02 -1.79 3.72
C ASN A 270 2.94 -2.57 2.39
N ALA A 271 3.75 -2.19 1.40
CA ALA A 271 3.80 -2.89 0.12
C ALA A 271 4.21 -4.36 0.27
N VAL A 272 5.10 -4.67 1.21
CA VAL A 272 5.51 -6.05 1.51
C VAL A 272 4.28 -6.91 1.85
N LEU A 273 3.41 -6.39 2.72
CA LEU A 273 2.17 -7.06 3.12
C LEU A 273 1.19 -7.19 1.95
N HIS A 274 1.03 -6.11 1.15
CA HIS A 274 0.04 -6.08 0.08
C HIS A 274 0.45 -6.90 -1.13
N VAL A 275 1.72 -6.86 -1.52
CA VAL A 275 2.24 -7.69 -2.61
C VAL A 275 2.13 -9.18 -2.27
N ALA A 276 2.45 -9.57 -1.02
CA ALA A 276 2.27 -10.94 -0.55
C ALA A 276 0.79 -11.39 -0.64
N ALA A 277 -0.16 -10.51 -0.26
CA ALA A 277 -1.59 -10.81 -0.35
C ALA A 277 -2.09 -10.95 -1.81
N ILE A 278 -1.66 -10.05 -2.71
CA ILE A 278 -2.01 -10.13 -4.14
C ILE A 278 -1.43 -11.41 -4.76
N ALA A 279 -0.18 -11.73 -4.43
CA ALA A 279 0.49 -12.92 -4.91
C ALA A 279 -0.19 -14.21 -4.40
N TYR A 280 -0.67 -14.21 -3.15
CA TYR A 280 -1.48 -15.29 -2.59
C TYR A 280 -2.73 -15.56 -3.45
N GLU A 281 -3.49 -14.53 -3.80
CA GLU A 281 -4.68 -14.64 -4.65
C GLU A 281 -4.34 -15.03 -6.10
N ALA A 282 -3.16 -14.65 -6.58
CA ALA A 282 -2.67 -15.07 -7.89
C ALA A 282 -2.15 -16.51 -7.92
N GLY A 283 -1.97 -17.15 -6.76
CA GLY A 283 -1.36 -18.48 -6.63
C GLY A 283 0.14 -18.48 -6.85
N VAL A 284 0.82 -17.33 -6.64
CA VAL A 284 2.26 -17.16 -6.85
C VAL A 284 2.96 -17.04 -5.48
N PRO A 285 3.84 -17.97 -5.10
CA PRO A 285 4.56 -17.89 -3.83
C PRO A 285 5.61 -16.77 -3.85
N ILE A 286 5.47 -15.78 -2.98
CA ILE A 286 6.40 -14.66 -2.79
C ILE A 286 6.84 -14.63 -1.31
N PRO A 287 7.91 -15.33 -0.94
CA PRO A 287 8.41 -15.33 0.43
C PRO A 287 9.09 -14.00 0.77
N LEU A 288 9.12 -13.61 2.06
CA LEU A 288 9.78 -12.39 2.52
C LEU A 288 11.27 -12.33 2.15
N THR A 289 11.95 -13.47 2.06
CA THR A 289 13.35 -13.55 1.62
C THR A 289 13.56 -13.05 0.18
N LEU A 290 12.55 -13.13 -0.68
CA LEU A 290 12.61 -12.56 -2.03
C LEU A 290 12.65 -11.01 -1.97
N PHE A 291 11.87 -10.39 -1.08
CA PHE A 291 11.94 -8.94 -0.90
C PHE A 291 13.33 -8.50 -0.47
N ASP A 292 13.98 -9.19 0.48
CA ASP A 292 15.34 -8.85 0.91
C ASP A 292 16.37 -9.04 -0.20
N SER A 293 16.31 -10.14 -0.93
CA SER A 293 17.24 -10.39 -2.04
C SER A 293 17.12 -9.36 -3.15
N LEU A 294 15.90 -8.99 -3.53
CA LEU A 294 15.64 -7.96 -4.53
C LEU A 294 16.04 -6.57 -4.02
N SER A 295 15.84 -6.28 -2.72
CA SER A 295 16.28 -5.03 -2.11
C SER A 295 17.80 -4.87 -2.17
N ARG A 296 18.57 -5.91 -1.82
CA ARG A 296 20.04 -5.87 -1.89
C ARG A 296 20.57 -5.64 -3.30
N ASP A 297 19.85 -6.13 -4.31
CA ASP A 297 20.27 -6.04 -5.71
C ASP A 297 19.69 -4.81 -6.43
N THR A 298 18.76 -4.06 -5.87
CA THR A 298 18.11 -2.94 -6.53
C THR A 298 18.55 -1.60 -5.94
N PRO A 299 19.18 -0.70 -6.70
CA PRO A 299 19.58 0.60 -6.20
C PRO A 299 18.36 1.51 -5.93
N HIS A 300 18.45 2.32 -4.89
CA HIS A 300 17.47 3.38 -4.60
C HIS A 300 17.77 4.60 -5.48
N ILE A 301 16.97 4.82 -6.53
CA ILE A 301 17.26 5.80 -7.59
C ILE A 301 16.37 7.04 -7.55
N ALA A 302 15.29 7.05 -6.74
CA ALA A 302 14.40 8.19 -6.64
C ALA A 302 14.07 8.50 -5.18
N ASN A 303 14.57 9.63 -4.66
CA ASN A 303 14.45 10.00 -3.25
C ASN A 303 13.22 10.88 -2.99
N LEU A 304 12.06 10.23 -2.93
CA LEU A 304 10.76 10.85 -2.79
C LEU A 304 10.37 11.05 -1.32
N ARG A 305 9.50 12.04 -1.05
CA ARG A 305 8.89 12.19 0.28
C ARG A 305 8.17 10.91 0.71
N PRO A 306 8.25 10.53 1.97
CA PRO A 306 8.76 11.27 3.14
C PRO A 306 10.28 11.17 3.37
N GLY A 307 10.99 10.24 2.74
CA GLY A 307 12.42 10.02 2.91
C GLY A 307 13.29 11.14 2.31
N GLY A 308 12.92 11.60 1.13
CA GLY A 308 13.58 12.66 0.39
C GLY A 308 12.79 13.95 0.27
N GLU A 309 13.18 14.80 -0.69
CA GLU A 309 12.58 16.12 -0.89
C GLU A 309 11.62 16.16 -2.10
N HIS A 310 11.72 15.21 -3.03
CA HIS A 310 10.90 15.20 -4.22
C HIS A 310 9.48 14.70 -3.94
N PHE A 311 8.51 15.20 -4.71
CA PHE A 311 7.11 14.85 -4.65
C PHE A 311 6.75 13.86 -5.78
N MET A 312 5.56 13.26 -5.72
CA MET A 312 5.05 12.42 -6.81
C MET A 312 4.88 13.21 -8.12
N GLU A 313 4.59 14.50 -8.04
CA GLU A 313 4.53 15.36 -9.23
C GLU A 313 5.90 15.51 -9.90
N ASP A 314 6.99 15.56 -9.12
CA ASP A 314 8.35 15.60 -9.67
C ASP A 314 8.67 14.30 -10.39
N LEU A 315 8.28 13.16 -9.81
CA LEU A 315 8.43 11.85 -10.47
C LEU A 315 7.64 11.77 -11.78
N GLU A 316 6.41 12.32 -11.82
CA GLU A 316 5.60 12.38 -13.05
C GLU A 316 6.33 13.17 -14.15
N TYR A 317 6.86 14.35 -13.81
CA TYR A 317 7.56 15.19 -14.79
C TYR A 317 8.94 14.64 -15.17
N ALA A 318 9.58 13.89 -14.28
CA ALA A 318 10.85 13.20 -14.56
C ALA A 318 10.69 11.99 -15.51
N GLY A 319 9.45 11.54 -15.77
CA GLY A 319 9.15 10.47 -16.70
C GLY A 319 8.36 9.30 -16.12
N GLY A 320 8.03 9.36 -14.83
CA GLY A 320 7.17 8.38 -14.15
C GLY A 320 7.77 6.97 -14.09
N ILE A 321 6.90 5.99 -13.89
CA ILE A 321 7.31 4.59 -13.78
C ILE A 321 7.99 4.07 -15.07
N PRO A 322 7.56 4.42 -16.29
CA PRO A 322 8.30 4.02 -17.49
C PRO A 322 9.78 4.42 -17.47
N ALA A 323 10.12 5.62 -16.96
CA ALA A 323 11.50 6.07 -16.82
C ALA A 323 12.27 5.30 -15.74
N VAL A 324 11.60 4.95 -14.63
CA VAL A 324 12.17 4.06 -13.58
C VAL A 324 12.50 2.69 -14.16
N LEU A 325 11.57 2.08 -14.94
CA LEU A 325 11.81 0.80 -15.62
C LEU A 325 13.00 0.88 -16.58
N LYS A 326 13.15 2.00 -17.30
CA LYS A 326 14.31 2.23 -18.20
C LYS A 326 15.64 2.26 -17.44
N VAL A 327 15.69 2.97 -16.30
CA VAL A 327 16.93 3.08 -15.51
C VAL A 327 17.30 1.74 -14.87
N LEU A 328 16.30 0.98 -14.39
CA LEU A 328 16.54 -0.36 -13.85
C LEU A 328 16.99 -1.37 -14.92
N GLY A 329 16.62 -1.14 -16.19
CA GLY A 329 17.17 -1.82 -17.37
C GLY A 329 17.18 -3.33 -17.26
N GLN A 330 18.38 -3.93 -17.32
CA GLN A 330 18.56 -5.38 -17.31
C GLN A 330 18.15 -6.08 -16.00
N LYS A 331 17.91 -5.33 -14.92
CA LYS A 331 17.36 -5.90 -13.68
C LYS A 331 15.85 -6.22 -13.79
N MET A 332 15.19 -5.71 -14.84
CA MET A 332 13.77 -5.94 -15.07
C MET A 332 13.53 -7.15 -15.97
N ASN A 333 12.55 -7.98 -15.58
CA ASN A 333 12.07 -9.08 -16.41
C ASN A 333 11.16 -8.56 -17.54
N ASP A 334 11.21 -9.17 -18.71
CA ASP A 334 10.38 -8.77 -19.86
C ASP A 334 9.00 -9.44 -19.83
N CYS A 335 8.06 -8.86 -19.11
CA CYS A 335 6.72 -9.38 -18.86
C CYS A 335 5.69 -8.74 -19.80
N ILE A 336 4.60 -9.47 -20.09
CA ILE A 336 3.41 -8.94 -20.76
C ILE A 336 2.64 -8.01 -19.81
N THR A 337 1.94 -7.02 -20.38
CA THR A 337 1.13 -6.07 -19.62
C THR A 337 -0.25 -5.87 -20.23
N VAL A 338 -1.17 -5.30 -19.47
CA VAL A 338 -2.50 -4.91 -19.98
C VAL A 338 -2.40 -3.93 -21.15
N ALA A 339 -1.31 -3.18 -21.29
CA ALA A 339 -1.11 -2.22 -22.39
C ALA A 339 -0.94 -2.89 -23.75
N GLY A 340 -0.69 -4.21 -23.80
CA GLY A 340 -0.35 -4.92 -25.03
C GLY A 340 1.10 -4.73 -25.47
N MET A 341 1.90 -4.09 -24.62
CA MET A 341 3.34 -3.95 -24.74
C MET A 341 4.01 -4.76 -23.63
N LYS A 342 5.21 -5.25 -23.89
CA LYS A 342 6.07 -5.84 -22.86
C LYS A 342 6.78 -4.77 -22.03
N THR A 343 7.26 -5.14 -20.85
CA THR A 343 8.01 -4.25 -19.94
C THR A 343 9.19 -3.58 -20.65
N SER A 344 9.95 -4.33 -21.46
CA SER A 344 11.08 -3.80 -22.25
C SER A 344 10.64 -2.73 -23.27
N GLN A 345 9.52 -2.92 -23.92
CA GLN A 345 9.00 -1.95 -24.89
C GLN A 345 8.56 -0.64 -24.21
N ILE A 346 7.92 -0.76 -23.03
CA ILE A 346 7.54 0.42 -22.20
C ILE A 346 8.80 1.18 -21.79
N ALA A 347 9.82 0.49 -21.28
CA ALA A 347 11.09 1.06 -20.86
C ALA A 347 11.83 1.75 -22.02
N ASN A 348 11.91 1.10 -23.19
CA ASN A 348 12.60 1.64 -24.37
C ASN A 348 11.93 2.94 -24.90
N ASN A 349 10.61 3.02 -24.82
CA ASN A 349 9.85 4.20 -25.24
C ASN A 349 9.90 5.36 -24.22
N ALA A 350 10.44 5.13 -23.03
CA ALA A 350 10.51 6.12 -21.96
C ALA A 350 11.73 7.04 -22.09
N ALA A 351 11.65 8.22 -21.47
CA ALA A 351 12.77 9.13 -21.30
C ALA A 351 12.87 9.58 -19.84
N VAL A 352 14.06 9.60 -19.29
CA VAL A 352 14.36 10.31 -18.05
C VAL A 352 14.51 11.78 -18.40
N ARG A 353 13.64 12.61 -17.85
CA ARG A 353 13.59 14.06 -18.16
C ARG A 353 14.26 14.91 -17.07
N ASP A 354 14.35 14.34 -15.87
CA ASP A 354 15.00 14.98 -14.73
C ASP A 354 15.88 13.95 -13.99
N PRO A 355 17.22 14.02 -14.19
CA PRO A 355 18.15 13.09 -13.57
C PRO A 355 18.42 13.40 -12.08
N GLU A 356 17.95 14.53 -11.55
CA GLU A 356 18.01 14.79 -10.11
C GLU A 356 16.88 14.05 -9.38
N VAL A 357 15.73 13.83 -10.03
CA VAL A 357 14.62 13.09 -9.47
C VAL A 357 14.77 11.59 -9.66
N ILE A 358 15.13 11.16 -10.89
CA ILE A 358 15.39 9.75 -11.22
C ILE A 358 16.87 9.63 -11.60
N ARG A 359 17.71 9.22 -10.66
CA ARG A 359 19.14 9.07 -10.86
C ARG A 359 19.49 7.85 -11.69
N ASP A 360 20.62 7.92 -12.37
CA ASP A 360 21.20 6.76 -13.03
C ASP A 360 21.55 5.67 -12.00
N SER A 361 21.43 4.41 -12.40
CA SER A 361 21.70 3.25 -11.54
C SER A 361 23.16 3.14 -11.09
N THR A 362 24.10 3.82 -11.77
CA THR A 362 25.52 3.90 -11.37
C THR A 362 25.80 4.97 -10.33
N GLN A 363 24.87 5.91 -10.12
CA GLN A 363 24.96 6.98 -9.12
C GLN A 363 23.66 7.10 -8.28
N PRO A 364 23.21 6.00 -7.65
CA PRO A 364 21.96 5.99 -6.90
C PRO A 364 22.06 6.84 -5.62
N TYR A 365 20.91 7.11 -4.98
CA TYR A 365 20.88 7.69 -3.64
C TYR A 365 21.42 6.71 -2.59
N HIS A 366 21.10 5.42 -2.75
CA HIS A 366 21.65 4.31 -1.94
C HIS A 366 21.89 3.10 -2.84
N PRO A 367 22.95 2.31 -2.56
CA PRO A 367 23.28 1.13 -3.37
C PRO A 367 22.26 0.00 -3.26
N GLU A 368 21.51 -0.06 -2.15
CA GLU A 368 20.44 -1.03 -1.87
C GLU A 368 19.08 -0.32 -1.85
N GLY A 369 18.01 -1.10 -1.96
CA GLY A 369 16.64 -0.65 -1.94
C GLY A 369 16.19 -0.07 -0.60
N GLY A 370 15.02 0.59 -0.60
CA GLY A 370 14.51 1.33 0.56
C GLY A 370 14.05 0.48 1.74
N ILE A 371 13.78 -0.82 1.54
CA ILE A 371 13.20 -1.72 2.55
C ILE A 371 14.16 -2.86 2.86
N ALA A 372 14.25 -3.25 4.13
CA ALA A 372 14.97 -4.44 4.57
C ALA A 372 14.06 -5.38 5.35
N ILE A 373 14.27 -6.69 5.20
CA ILE A 373 13.62 -7.73 5.98
C ILE A 373 14.59 -8.23 7.04
N LEU A 374 14.20 -8.13 8.31
CA LEU A 374 15.00 -8.59 9.44
C LEU A 374 14.48 -9.93 9.93
N GLN A 375 15.38 -10.80 10.35
CA GLN A 375 15.08 -12.09 10.97
C GLN A 375 15.97 -12.31 12.19
N GLY A 376 15.47 -13.09 13.17
CA GLY A 376 16.22 -13.42 14.37
C GLY A 376 15.33 -14.02 15.44
N SER A 377 15.85 -14.12 16.65
CA SER A 377 15.12 -14.72 17.78
C SER A 377 13.85 -13.94 18.14
N LEU A 378 13.80 -12.62 17.87
CA LEU A 378 12.60 -11.81 18.10
C LEU A 378 11.61 -11.88 16.93
N ALA A 379 12.08 -12.11 15.70
CA ALA A 379 11.27 -12.15 14.48
C ALA A 379 11.61 -13.37 13.61
N PRO A 380 11.32 -14.60 14.06
CA PRO A 380 11.74 -15.81 13.32
C PRO A 380 11.08 -15.96 11.94
N LYS A 381 9.91 -15.34 11.71
CA LYS A 381 9.24 -15.31 10.41
C LYS A 381 9.41 -13.99 9.67
N GLY A 382 10.16 -13.05 10.25
CA GLY A 382 10.51 -11.79 9.65
C GLY A 382 9.89 -10.56 10.30
N ALA A 383 10.50 -9.42 10.01
CA ALA A 383 10.05 -8.07 10.34
C ALA A 383 10.49 -7.13 9.23
N VAL A 384 9.86 -5.98 9.10
CA VAL A 384 10.07 -5.05 8.00
C VAL A 384 10.53 -3.70 8.53
N VAL A 385 11.57 -3.13 7.90
CA VAL A 385 12.06 -1.79 8.22
C VAL A 385 12.31 -0.98 6.94
N LYS A 386 11.98 0.32 6.96
CA LYS A 386 12.38 1.27 5.93
C LYS A 386 13.81 1.73 6.22
N GLN A 387 14.81 0.99 5.68
CA GLN A 387 16.22 1.21 6.01
C GLN A 387 16.75 2.58 5.55
N THR A 388 16.19 3.16 4.50
CA THR A 388 16.56 4.51 4.02
C THR A 388 16.08 5.64 4.94
N ALA A 389 15.18 5.36 5.88
CA ALA A 389 14.72 6.32 6.89
C ALA A 389 15.50 6.21 8.21
N VAL A 390 16.48 5.30 8.31
CA VAL A 390 17.28 5.04 9.50
C VAL A 390 18.66 5.65 9.34
N GLN A 391 19.08 6.48 10.29
CA GLN A 391 20.45 7.04 10.30
C GLN A 391 21.48 5.94 10.51
N ASP A 392 22.68 6.13 9.96
CA ASP A 392 23.75 5.12 9.99
C ASP A 392 24.14 4.70 11.42
N SER A 393 24.13 5.64 12.36
CA SER A 393 24.37 5.39 13.80
C SER A 393 23.37 4.44 14.45
N MET A 394 22.14 4.37 13.91
CA MET A 394 21.04 3.55 14.43
C MET A 394 20.82 2.26 13.64
N LYS A 395 21.57 2.03 12.56
CA LYS A 395 21.48 0.78 11.79
C LYS A 395 21.98 -0.44 12.56
N LYS A 396 22.89 -0.22 13.54
CA LYS A 396 23.30 -1.20 14.54
C LYS A 396 23.04 -0.61 15.92
N PHE A 397 22.07 -1.17 16.61
CA PHE A 397 21.60 -0.62 17.88
C PHE A 397 21.25 -1.74 18.85
N THR A 398 21.68 -1.59 20.11
CA THR A 398 21.24 -2.47 21.21
C THR A 398 20.67 -1.59 22.31
N GLY A 399 19.41 -1.83 22.65
CA GLY A 399 18.70 -1.02 23.63
C GLY A 399 17.95 -1.83 24.67
N THR A 400 17.33 -1.11 25.59
CA THR A 400 16.53 -1.69 26.69
C THR A 400 15.04 -1.63 26.35
N ALA A 401 14.34 -2.75 26.40
CA ALA A 401 12.93 -2.85 26.09
C ALA A 401 12.06 -2.05 27.07
N ARG A 402 11.11 -1.30 26.52
CA ARG A 402 9.96 -0.68 27.19
C ARG A 402 8.70 -1.21 26.51
N VAL A 403 7.96 -2.05 27.22
CA VAL A 403 6.90 -2.89 26.63
C VAL A 403 5.51 -2.31 26.88
N PHE A 404 4.71 -2.23 25.82
CA PHE A 404 3.35 -1.69 25.86
C PHE A 404 2.40 -2.60 25.07
N ASP A 405 1.25 -2.92 25.66
CA ASP A 405 0.25 -3.82 25.05
C ASP A 405 -0.76 -3.09 24.15
N SER A 406 -0.52 -1.80 23.89
CA SER A 406 -1.26 -1.01 22.89
C SER A 406 -0.52 0.27 22.52
N GLU A 407 -0.92 0.86 21.37
CA GLU A 407 -0.44 2.17 20.92
C GLU A 407 -0.74 3.26 21.96
N GLU A 408 -1.93 3.24 22.56
CA GLU A 408 -2.37 4.25 23.55
C GLU A 408 -1.48 4.27 24.79
N LEU A 409 -1.10 3.08 25.29
CA LEU A 409 -0.19 2.96 26.43
C LEU A 409 1.21 3.47 26.10
N ALA A 410 1.72 3.16 24.92
CA ALA A 410 2.99 3.67 24.42
C ALA A 410 2.97 5.20 24.28
N MET A 411 1.93 5.75 23.65
CA MET A 411 1.76 7.20 23.52
C MET A 411 1.74 7.90 24.86
N LYS A 412 0.97 7.38 25.83
CA LYS A 412 0.94 7.91 27.19
C LYS A 412 2.34 7.95 27.81
N ALA A 413 3.11 6.86 27.70
CA ALA A 413 4.46 6.80 28.23
C ALA A 413 5.43 7.79 27.56
N ILE A 414 5.31 7.96 26.25
CA ILE A 414 6.12 8.93 25.49
C ILE A 414 5.79 10.35 25.93
N MET A 415 4.51 10.71 25.99
CA MET A 415 4.08 12.07 26.41
C MET A 415 4.42 12.39 27.87
N GLU A 416 4.43 11.39 28.76
CA GLU A 416 4.87 11.49 30.15
C GLU A 416 6.41 11.51 30.29
N LYS A 417 7.17 11.53 29.16
CA LYS A 417 8.64 11.53 29.13
C LYS A 417 9.28 10.32 29.86
N ARG A 418 8.62 9.18 29.85
CA ARG A 418 9.13 7.92 30.43
C ARG A 418 10.04 7.12 29.51
N ILE A 419 10.24 7.61 28.28
CA ILE A 419 11.15 7.02 27.29
C ILE A 419 12.42 7.84 27.26
N ALA A 420 13.56 7.16 27.33
CA ALA A 420 14.89 7.75 27.41
C ALA A 420 15.80 7.26 26.26
N PRO A 421 16.88 8.01 25.93
CA PRO A 421 17.92 7.52 25.03
C PRO A 421 18.40 6.11 25.41
N GLY A 422 18.53 5.22 24.45
CA GLY A 422 18.89 3.80 24.66
C GLY A 422 17.71 2.86 24.84
N ASP A 423 16.47 3.36 24.86
CA ASP A 423 15.29 2.52 24.95
C ASP A 423 14.87 1.94 23.58
N VAL A 424 14.25 0.76 23.64
CA VAL A 424 13.51 0.12 22.53
C VAL A 424 12.05 0.03 22.93
N VAL A 425 11.20 0.85 22.36
CA VAL A 425 9.75 0.86 22.59
C VAL A 425 9.12 -0.33 21.86
N VAL A 426 8.57 -1.28 22.59
CA VAL A 426 7.91 -2.47 22.04
C VAL A 426 6.41 -2.34 22.19
N ILE A 427 5.69 -2.21 21.06
CA ILE A 427 4.22 -2.11 21.02
C ILE A 427 3.69 -3.42 20.45
N ARG A 428 3.01 -4.21 21.27
CA ARG A 428 2.53 -5.54 20.92
C ARG A 428 1.01 -5.67 21.02
N TYR A 429 0.49 -6.80 20.53
CA TYR A 429 -0.95 -7.04 20.38
C TYR A 429 -1.64 -6.00 19.47
N GLU A 430 -0.91 -5.50 18.46
CA GLU A 430 -1.41 -4.65 17.39
C GLU A 430 -1.29 -5.33 16.01
N GLY A 431 -0.98 -6.63 16.00
CA GLY A 431 -0.89 -7.46 14.79
C GLY A 431 -2.24 -7.78 14.15
N PRO A 432 -2.25 -8.63 13.10
CA PRO A 432 -3.47 -9.00 12.37
C PRO A 432 -4.61 -9.47 13.25
N LYS A 433 -4.34 -10.37 14.21
CA LYS A 433 -5.32 -10.90 15.17
C LYS A 433 -5.45 -10.03 16.41
N GLY A 434 -4.32 -9.65 16.98
CA GLY A 434 -4.26 -8.98 18.30
C GLY A 434 -4.80 -7.58 18.27
N GLY A 435 -4.63 -6.85 17.17
CA GLY A 435 -5.14 -5.51 16.96
C GLY A 435 -6.65 -5.35 17.12
N PRO A 436 -7.54 -6.13 16.50
CA PRO A 436 -7.36 -6.75 15.20
C PRO A 436 -7.20 -5.70 14.09
N GLY A 437 -6.78 -6.18 12.90
CA GLY A 437 -6.65 -5.32 11.71
C GLY A 437 -5.28 -4.66 11.57
N MET A 438 -4.28 -5.06 12.39
CA MET A 438 -2.88 -4.66 12.22
C MET A 438 -2.74 -3.16 11.98
N ARG A 439 -3.22 -2.34 12.93
CA ARG A 439 -3.29 -0.88 12.74
C ARG A 439 -1.95 -0.27 12.36
N GLU A 440 -2.02 0.79 11.59
CA GLU A 440 -0.86 1.60 11.20
C GLU A 440 -0.68 2.74 12.18
N MET A 441 0.50 2.84 12.76
CA MET A 441 0.81 3.81 13.82
C MET A 441 1.75 4.90 13.27
N LEU A 442 1.38 6.16 13.48
CA LEU A 442 2.20 7.33 13.17
C LEU A 442 2.45 8.17 14.42
N SER A 443 1.49 8.22 15.33
CA SER A 443 1.55 9.09 16.51
C SER A 443 2.77 8.78 17.41
N PRO A 444 3.08 7.52 17.77
CA PRO A 444 4.27 7.22 18.58
C PRO A 444 5.57 7.63 17.91
N THR A 445 5.68 7.37 16.60
CA THR A 445 6.90 7.68 15.84
C THR A 445 7.09 9.18 15.68
N SER A 446 6.01 9.92 15.43
CA SER A 446 6.04 11.39 15.33
C SER A 446 6.37 12.04 16.69
N ALA A 447 5.85 11.50 17.80
CA ALA A 447 6.15 11.98 19.13
C ALA A 447 7.64 11.79 19.50
N ILE A 448 8.22 10.63 19.19
CA ILE A 448 9.65 10.36 19.38
C ILE A 448 10.51 11.35 18.58
N VAL A 449 10.16 11.63 17.32
CA VAL A 449 10.85 12.62 16.48
C VAL A 449 10.69 14.03 17.06
N GLY A 450 9.47 14.40 17.47
CA GLY A 450 9.19 15.71 18.07
C GLY A 450 9.96 15.96 19.36
N MET A 451 10.30 14.92 20.11
CA MET A 451 11.13 14.98 21.32
C MET A 451 12.65 14.93 21.02
N GLY A 452 13.06 14.80 19.75
CA GLY A 452 14.47 14.70 19.38
C GLY A 452 15.13 13.36 19.72
N LEU A 453 14.35 12.29 19.90
CA LEU A 453 14.82 10.97 20.31
C LEU A 453 15.01 9.97 19.15
N GLN A 454 14.75 10.38 17.90
CA GLN A 454 14.80 9.51 16.71
C GLN A 454 16.18 8.87 16.46
N ASP A 455 17.24 9.44 17.02
CA ASP A 455 18.62 9.00 16.86
C ASP A 455 19.15 8.21 18.07
N SER A 456 18.27 7.86 19.00
CA SER A 456 18.63 7.19 20.25
C SER A 456 17.58 6.20 20.78
N VAL A 457 16.40 6.13 20.15
CA VAL A 457 15.30 5.25 20.52
C VAL A 457 14.82 4.48 19.29
N ALA A 458 14.59 3.17 19.44
CA ALA A 458 13.97 2.33 18.43
C ALA A 458 12.52 2.00 18.78
N LEU A 459 11.69 1.74 17.76
CA LEU A 459 10.30 1.30 17.94
C LEU A 459 10.09 -0.04 17.22
N LEU A 460 9.48 -0.98 17.92
CA LEU A 460 9.16 -2.33 17.44
C LEU A 460 7.67 -2.62 17.59
N THR A 461 7.07 -3.33 16.61
CA THR A 461 5.66 -3.74 16.71
C THR A 461 5.32 -4.96 15.86
N ASP A 462 4.37 -5.75 16.31
CA ASP A 462 3.67 -6.74 15.48
C ASP A 462 2.56 -6.13 14.60
N GLY A 463 2.24 -4.84 14.83
CA GLY A 463 1.42 -4.02 13.96
C GLY A 463 2.22 -3.40 12.80
N ARG A 464 1.83 -2.20 12.37
CA ARG A 464 2.49 -1.44 11.29
C ARG A 464 2.88 -0.05 11.77
N PHE A 465 3.97 0.46 11.19
CA PHE A 465 4.27 1.88 11.25
C PHE A 465 3.95 2.54 9.90
N SER A 466 3.54 3.79 9.96
CA SER A 466 3.24 4.58 8.76
C SER A 466 4.46 4.68 7.84
N GLY A 467 4.22 4.70 6.53
CA GLY A 467 5.28 4.98 5.54
C GLY A 467 5.95 6.34 5.73
N GLY A 468 5.37 7.25 6.52
CA GLY A 468 5.93 8.55 6.88
C GLY A 468 6.92 8.54 8.05
N THR A 469 7.16 7.39 8.66
CA THR A 469 7.99 7.22 9.84
C THR A 469 9.48 7.45 9.55
N ARG A 470 10.19 8.05 10.51
CA ARG A 470 11.65 8.23 10.53
C ARG A 470 12.25 7.52 11.74
N GLY A 471 13.51 7.10 11.61
CA GLY A 471 14.24 6.36 12.63
C GLY A 471 14.05 4.84 12.53
N PRO A 472 14.63 4.07 13.46
CA PRO A 472 14.59 2.60 13.45
C PRO A 472 13.22 2.09 13.92
N CYS A 473 12.22 2.16 13.02
CA CYS A 473 10.86 1.71 13.25
C CYS A 473 10.65 0.40 12.50
N ILE A 474 10.57 -0.71 13.24
CA ILE A 474 10.50 -2.07 12.72
C ILE A 474 9.11 -2.62 13.01
N GLY A 475 8.35 -2.86 11.95
CA GLY A 475 6.99 -3.39 12.03
C GLY A 475 6.85 -4.79 11.47
N HIS A 476 5.61 -5.29 11.42
CA HIS A 476 5.26 -6.59 10.87
C HIS A 476 6.00 -7.77 11.55
N ILE A 477 6.39 -7.61 12.82
CA ILE A 477 7.10 -8.68 13.56
C ILE A 477 6.21 -9.93 13.57
N ALA A 478 6.73 -11.00 12.99
CA ALA A 478 6.03 -12.26 12.85
C ALA A 478 6.83 -13.43 13.47
N PRO A 479 6.13 -14.34 14.20
CA PRO A 479 4.71 -14.33 14.55
C PRO A 479 4.32 -13.19 15.49
N GLU A 480 3.07 -12.69 15.37
CA GLU A 480 2.54 -11.65 16.27
C GLU A 480 2.38 -12.12 17.73
N ALA A 481 2.28 -11.19 18.67
CA ALA A 481 2.13 -11.50 20.09
C ALA A 481 0.88 -12.34 20.39
N MET A 482 -0.26 -12.07 19.72
CA MET A 482 -1.50 -12.82 19.90
C MET A 482 -1.42 -14.27 19.44
N ALA A 483 -0.46 -14.59 18.58
CA ALA A 483 -0.16 -15.94 18.13
C ALA A 483 0.96 -16.61 18.95
N GLY A 484 1.36 -16.03 20.08
CA GLY A 484 2.44 -16.54 20.93
C GLY A 484 3.84 -16.32 20.33
N GLY A 485 4.00 -15.39 19.41
CA GLY A 485 5.31 -15.03 18.85
C GLY A 485 6.27 -14.49 19.94
N PRO A 486 7.59 -14.52 19.71
CA PRO A 486 8.59 -14.10 20.69
C PRO A 486 8.38 -12.68 21.23
N ILE A 487 7.79 -11.79 20.46
CA ILE A 487 7.46 -10.42 20.90
C ILE A 487 6.51 -10.43 22.12
N SER A 488 5.67 -11.47 22.29
CA SER A 488 4.79 -11.62 23.47
C SER A 488 5.58 -11.89 24.77
N LEU A 489 6.79 -12.42 24.63
CA LEU A 489 7.64 -12.85 25.75
C LEU A 489 8.57 -11.75 26.24
N VAL A 490 8.69 -10.63 25.51
CA VAL A 490 9.54 -9.50 25.89
C VAL A 490 9.01 -8.87 27.18
N LYS A 491 9.92 -8.57 28.10
CA LYS A 491 9.64 -7.85 29.36
C LYS A 491 10.40 -6.53 29.41
N ASP A 492 9.91 -5.59 30.22
CA ASP A 492 10.65 -4.36 30.51
C ASP A 492 12.04 -4.70 31.05
N GLY A 493 13.05 -4.02 30.52
CA GLY A 493 14.44 -4.23 30.88
C GLY A 493 15.20 -5.26 30.03
N ASP A 494 14.54 -6.09 29.24
CA ASP A 494 15.21 -7.01 28.32
C ASP A 494 16.07 -6.24 27.31
N LYS A 495 17.18 -6.82 26.87
CA LYS A 495 18.01 -6.23 25.81
C LYS A 495 17.57 -6.74 24.46
N ILE A 496 17.45 -5.82 23.51
CA ILE A 496 17.10 -6.11 22.11
C ILE A 496 18.21 -5.60 21.22
N SER A 497 18.66 -6.44 20.29
CA SER A 497 19.68 -6.13 19.29
C SER A 497 19.05 -5.97 17.91
N ILE A 498 19.36 -4.86 17.26
CA ILE A 498 18.96 -4.52 15.90
C ILE A 498 20.24 -4.40 15.08
N ASP A 499 20.40 -5.20 14.00
CA ASP A 499 21.48 -5.09 13.04
C ASP A 499 20.90 -5.13 11.62
N ILE A 500 20.52 -3.95 11.12
CA ILE A 500 19.89 -3.80 9.79
C ILE A 500 20.82 -4.25 8.66
N PRO A 501 22.13 -3.90 8.63
CA PRO A 501 23.06 -4.39 7.61
C PRO A 501 23.13 -5.91 7.52
N ASN A 502 23.12 -6.61 8.67
CA ASN A 502 23.16 -8.07 8.73
C ASN A 502 21.77 -8.71 8.75
N ARG A 503 20.69 -7.89 8.63
CA ARG A 503 19.28 -8.36 8.63
C ARG A 503 18.90 -9.13 9.89
N LYS A 504 19.36 -8.68 11.08
CA LYS A 504 19.13 -9.35 12.36
C LYS A 504 18.26 -8.52 13.28
N LEU A 505 17.37 -9.22 13.99
CA LEU A 505 16.53 -8.69 15.06
C LEU A 505 16.41 -9.73 16.18
N ASP A 506 17.12 -9.51 17.27
CA ASP A 506 17.27 -10.51 18.31
C ASP A 506 16.89 -9.97 19.70
N ILE A 507 16.26 -10.82 20.52
CA ILE A 507 16.12 -10.61 21.95
C ILE A 507 17.30 -11.28 22.64
N LEU A 508 18.02 -10.53 23.48
CA LEU A 508 19.21 -10.99 24.18
C LEU A 508 18.84 -11.53 25.58
N VAL A 509 18.00 -12.53 25.62
CA VAL A 509 17.56 -13.24 26.82
C VAL A 509 17.93 -14.71 26.67
N ASP A 510 18.34 -15.33 27.75
CA ASP A 510 18.72 -16.76 27.77
C ASP A 510 17.55 -17.62 27.26
N GLU A 511 17.87 -18.64 26.48
CA GLU A 511 16.87 -19.52 25.84
C GLU A 511 16.01 -20.26 26.87
N ARG A 512 16.60 -20.64 28.02
CA ARG A 512 15.84 -21.31 29.12
C ARG A 512 14.80 -20.37 29.71
N GLU A 513 15.16 -19.09 29.87
CA GLU A 513 14.21 -18.07 30.35
C GLU A 513 13.11 -17.79 29.33
N LEU A 514 13.44 -17.72 28.05
CA LEU A 514 12.42 -17.57 26.98
C LEU A 514 11.47 -18.78 26.94
N ASN A 515 11.99 -19.99 27.06
CA ASN A 515 11.18 -21.21 27.13
C ASN A 515 10.27 -21.24 28.37
N ARG A 516 10.78 -20.78 29.53
CA ARG A 516 9.97 -20.64 30.75
C ARG A 516 8.83 -19.64 30.53
N ARG A 517 9.14 -18.46 29.97
CA ARG A 517 8.12 -17.43 29.65
C ARG A 517 7.08 -17.95 28.66
N ALA A 518 7.50 -18.71 27.64
CA ALA A 518 6.60 -19.29 26.64
C ALA A 518 5.66 -20.34 27.29
N ALA A 519 6.14 -21.14 28.23
CA ALA A 519 5.32 -22.11 28.97
C ALA A 519 4.27 -21.43 29.88
N GLU A 520 4.56 -20.25 30.39
CA GLU A 520 3.67 -19.46 31.24
C GLU A 520 2.71 -18.56 30.45
N TRP A 521 3.03 -18.29 29.17
CA TRP A 521 2.25 -17.36 28.34
C TRP A 521 0.87 -17.93 28.01
N GLN A 522 -0.14 -17.07 28.13
CA GLN A 522 -1.51 -17.35 27.72
C GLN A 522 -2.01 -16.21 26.83
N ALA A 523 -2.71 -16.55 25.75
CA ALA A 523 -3.29 -15.55 24.87
C ALA A 523 -4.31 -14.68 25.64
N PRO A 524 -4.16 -13.37 25.65
CA PRO A 524 -5.18 -12.51 26.24
C PRO A 524 -6.49 -12.59 25.43
N PRO A 525 -7.64 -12.18 26.01
CA PRO A 525 -8.87 -12.12 25.26
C PRO A 525 -8.74 -11.13 24.10
N LEU A 526 -9.43 -11.42 22.97
CA LEU A 526 -9.47 -10.52 21.83
C LEU A 526 -9.99 -9.15 22.25
N LYS A 527 -9.30 -8.09 21.82
CA LYS A 527 -9.70 -6.68 22.09
C LYS A 527 -11.09 -6.33 21.56
N ILE A 528 -11.54 -7.02 20.47
CA ILE A 528 -12.84 -6.83 19.84
C ILE A 528 -13.49 -8.20 19.65
N GLN A 529 -14.66 -8.40 20.24
CA GLN A 529 -15.34 -9.69 20.31
C GLN A 529 -16.57 -9.79 19.40
N GLU A 530 -17.01 -8.67 18.82
CA GLU A 530 -18.21 -8.59 17.99
C GLU A 530 -17.97 -7.87 16.64
N GLY A 531 -18.88 -8.06 15.71
CA GLY A 531 -18.88 -7.38 14.43
C GLY A 531 -17.86 -7.88 13.43
N TYR A 532 -17.52 -7.03 12.45
CA TYR A 532 -16.64 -7.38 11.35
C TYR A 532 -15.21 -7.73 11.81
N LEU A 533 -14.63 -6.94 12.70
CA LEU A 533 -13.26 -7.15 13.17
C LEU A 533 -13.10 -8.44 13.99
N ALA A 534 -14.13 -8.88 14.72
CA ALA A 534 -14.10 -10.16 15.42
C ALA A 534 -14.09 -11.35 14.45
N ARG A 535 -14.84 -11.25 13.34
CA ARG A 535 -14.80 -12.25 12.26
C ARG A 535 -13.45 -12.27 11.56
N TYR A 536 -12.92 -11.10 11.23
CA TYR A 536 -11.60 -10.93 10.64
C TYR A 536 -10.50 -11.57 11.51
N ALA A 537 -10.46 -11.27 12.81
CA ALA A 537 -9.47 -11.81 13.73
C ALA A 537 -9.44 -13.35 13.81
N LYS A 538 -10.58 -14.00 13.56
CA LYS A 538 -10.68 -15.48 13.55
C LYS A 538 -10.05 -16.12 12.32
N LEU A 539 -10.12 -15.43 11.18
CA LEU A 539 -9.76 -15.98 9.86
C LEU A 539 -8.41 -15.48 9.35
N VAL A 540 -7.96 -14.32 9.82
CA VAL A 540 -6.76 -13.68 9.27
C VAL A 540 -5.49 -14.50 9.54
N THR A 541 -4.66 -14.61 8.51
CA THR A 541 -3.33 -15.23 8.57
C THR A 541 -2.29 -14.26 9.15
N SER A 542 -1.08 -14.76 9.36
CA SER A 542 0.05 -13.96 9.87
C SER A 542 0.55 -12.92 8.83
N ALA A 543 1.21 -11.88 9.32
CA ALA A 543 1.74 -10.79 8.49
C ALA A 543 2.76 -11.27 7.44
N ASP A 544 3.58 -12.27 7.74
CA ASP A 544 4.52 -12.90 6.80
C ASP A 544 3.84 -13.59 5.61
N LYS A 545 2.54 -13.85 5.72
CA LYS A 545 1.68 -14.40 4.66
C LYS A 545 0.77 -13.35 4.02
N GLY A 546 0.98 -12.06 4.29
CA GLY A 546 0.18 -10.97 3.75
C GLY A 546 -1.06 -10.61 4.56
N ALA A 547 -1.30 -11.22 5.74
CA ALA A 547 -2.49 -11.01 6.58
C ALA A 547 -3.80 -11.14 5.77
N VAL A 548 -3.94 -12.19 4.99
CA VAL A 548 -5.12 -12.52 4.19
C VAL A 548 -6.11 -13.36 5.00
N LEU A 549 -7.39 -13.37 4.59
CA LEU A 549 -8.37 -14.32 5.12
C LEU A 549 -8.14 -15.69 4.47
N GLY A 550 -7.95 -16.73 5.29
CA GLY A 550 -7.71 -18.10 4.85
C GLY A 550 -8.46 -19.13 5.69
#